data_557a431db2158586b028d139162844f8
#
_entry.id   557a431db2158586b028d139162844f8
#
_cell.length_a   1.000
_cell.length_b   1.000
_cell.length_c   1.000
_cell.angle_alpha   90.00
_cell.angle_beta   90.00
_cell.angle_gamma   90.00
#
_symmetry.space_group_name_H-M   'P 1'
#
loop_
_entity.id
_entity.type
_entity.pdbx_description
1 polymer ?
#
loop_
_entity_poly.entity_id
_entity_poly.type
_entity_poly.pdbx_seq_one_letter_code
_entity_poly.pdbx_strand_id
1 'polypeptide(L)' 'MSYSERIRALREDCDKTQSDIAKLLKVGQRTYCDYELGKTRIPVDSLIVLAKLYNVSMDYICDLTDIKGRFPGK' A
#
# COMPACT_ATOMS: atom_id res chain seq x y z
N MET A 1 -13.73 -3.19 3.69
CA MET A 1 -12.52 -3.24 2.85
C MET A 1 -11.34 -3.65 3.72
N SER A 2 -10.45 -4.49 3.22
CA SER A 2 -9.24 -4.88 3.93
C SER A 2 -8.08 -3.95 3.52
N TYR A 3 -6.96 -4.02 4.27
CA TYR A 3 -5.78 -3.24 3.88
C TYR A 3 -5.25 -3.69 2.51
N SER A 4 -5.41 -4.98 2.18
CA SER A 4 -5.00 -5.51 0.87
C SER A 4 -5.74 -4.82 -0.26
N GLU A 5 -7.05 -4.68 -0.11
CA GLU A 5 -7.88 -3.98 -1.08
C GLU A 5 -7.57 -2.49 -1.13
N ARG A 6 -7.26 -1.90 0.05
CA ARG A 6 -6.95 -0.48 0.15
C ARG A 6 -5.66 -0.14 -0.59
N ILE A 7 -4.60 -0.95 -0.44
CA ILE A 7 -3.34 -0.69 -1.16
C ILE A 7 -3.52 -0.83 -2.67
N ARG A 8 -4.36 -1.76 -3.10
CA ARG A 8 -4.68 -1.91 -4.52
C ARG A 8 -5.42 -0.68 -5.04
N ALA A 9 -6.42 -0.22 -4.32
CA ALA A 9 -7.20 0.96 -4.73
C ALA A 9 -6.31 2.19 -4.85
N LEU A 10 -5.40 2.39 -3.89
CA LEU A 10 -4.47 3.52 -3.92
C LEU A 10 -3.53 3.42 -5.12
N ARG A 11 -3.04 2.22 -5.42
CA ARG A 11 -2.18 2.00 -6.58
C ARG A 11 -2.90 2.37 -7.88
N GLU A 12 -4.12 1.87 -8.02
CA GLU A 12 -4.93 2.12 -9.23
C GLU A 12 -5.26 3.59 -9.38
N ASP A 13 -5.58 4.26 -8.28
CA ASP A 13 -5.86 5.70 -8.28
C ASP A 13 -4.66 6.53 -8.73
N CYS A 14 -3.46 6.03 -8.51
CA CYS A 14 -2.21 6.70 -8.90
C CYS A 14 -1.68 6.21 -10.25
N ASP A 15 -2.46 5.40 -10.96
CA ASP A 15 -2.09 4.88 -12.29
C ASP A 15 -0.75 4.13 -12.31
N LYS A 16 -0.46 3.41 -11.22
CA LYS A 16 0.77 2.63 -11.13
C LYS A 16 0.49 1.16 -11.34
N THR A 17 1.47 0.44 -11.91
CA THR A 17 1.34 -1.01 -12.11
C THR A 17 1.84 -1.74 -10.87
N GLN A 18 1.48 -3.02 -10.76
CA GLN A 18 2.03 -3.87 -9.71
C GLN A 18 3.55 -3.96 -9.81
N SER A 19 4.08 -3.99 -11.03
CA SER A 19 5.52 -4.03 -11.26
C SER A 19 6.21 -2.78 -10.72
N ASP A 20 5.60 -1.61 -10.92
CA ASP A 20 6.15 -0.35 -10.40
C ASP A 20 6.31 -0.40 -8.88
N ILE A 21 5.26 -0.86 -8.20
CA ILE A 21 5.26 -0.91 -6.75
C ILE A 21 6.20 -2.00 -6.23
N ALA A 22 6.23 -3.15 -6.90
CA ALA A 22 7.14 -4.23 -6.51
C ALA A 22 8.59 -3.75 -6.55
N LYS A 23 8.97 -3.00 -7.58
CA LYS A 23 10.32 -2.44 -7.69
C LYS A 23 10.61 -1.47 -6.55
N LEU A 24 9.64 -0.62 -6.23
CA LEU A 24 9.79 0.34 -5.14
C LEU A 24 10.01 -0.37 -3.80
N LEU A 25 9.29 -1.45 -3.56
CA LEU A 25 9.39 -2.22 -2.32
C LEU A 25 10.54 -3.23 -2.35
N LYS A 26 11.23 -3.37 -3.49
CA LYS A 26 12.35 -4.30 -3.66
C LYS A 26 11.93 -5.76 -3.47
N VAL A 27 10.75 -6.11 -3.97
CA VAL A 27 10.23 -7.48 -3.94
C VAL A 27 9.88 -7.89 -5.36
N GLY A 28 9.65 -9.20 -5.55
CA GLY A 28 9.18 -9.69 -6.83
C GLY A 28 7.74 -9.26 -7.08
N GLN A 29 7.35 -9.18 -8.35
CA GLN A 29 5.99 -8.80 -8.72
C GLN A 29 4.96 -9.79 -8.16
N ARG A 30 5.28 -11.08 -8.14
CA ARG A 30 4.41 -12.10 -7.59
C ARG A 30 4.16 -11.87 -6.11
N THR A 31 5.21 -11.53 -5.36
CA THR A 31 5.11 -11.25 -3.93
C THR A 31 4.20 -10.06 -3.69
N TYR A 32 4.37 -8.98 -4.47
CA TYR A 32 3.52 -7.82 -4.31
C TYR A 32 2.06 -8.15 -4.69
N CYS A 33 1.87 -8.92 -5.76
CA CYS A 33 0.54 -9.37 -6.15
C CYS A 33 -0.15 -10.12 -4.99
N ASP A 34 0.60 -10.98 -4.31
CA ASP A 34 0.07 -11.72 -3.17
C ASP A 34 -0.30 -10.80 -2.01
N TYR A 35 0.39 -9.66 -1.84
CA TYR A 35 -0.02 -8.65 -0.86
C TYR A 35 -1.41 -8.11 -1.18
N GLU A 36 -1.66 -7.77 -2.44
CA GLU A 36 -2.96 -7.23 -2.86
C GLU A 36 -4.08 -8.26 -2.79
N LEU A 37 -3.74 -9.53 -2.96
CA LEU A 37 -4.72 -10.61 -2.88
C LEU A 37 -4.98 -11.10 -1.45
N GLY A 38 -4.19 -10.60 -0.49
CA GLY A 38 -4.32 -11.02 0.89
C GLY A 38 -3.73 -12.39 1.17
N LYS A 39 -2.99 -12.97 0.23
CA LYS A 39 -2.36 -14.29 0.40
C LYS A 39 -1.13 -14.24 1.29
N THR A 40 -0.43 -13.12 1.28
CA THR A 40 0.78 -12.89 2.07
C THR A 40 0.63 -11.55 2.78
N ARG A 41 1.03 -11.51 4.04
CA ARG A 41 0.97 -10.27 4.82
C ARG A 41 2.09 -9.34 4.38
N ILE A 42 1.73 -8.09 4.12
CA ILE A 42 2.73 -7.09 3.78
C ILE A 42 3.47 -6.67 5.06
N PRO A 43 4.82 -6.59 5.02
CA PRO A 43 5.57 -6.10 6.19
C PRO A 43 5.23 -4.66 6.51
N VAL A 44 5.30 -4.30 7.80
CA VAL A 44 5.02 -2.93 8.25
C VAL A 44 5.92 -1.93 7.53
N ASP A 45 7.19 -2.25 7.35
CA ASP A 45 8.13 -1.36 6.66
C ASP A 45 7.66 -1.03 5.24
N SER A 46 7.14 -2.03 4.53
CA SER A 46 6.60 -1.82 3.19
C SER A 46 5.34 -0.97 3.21
N LEU A 47 4.47 -1.18 4.21
CA LEU A 47 3.28 -0.34 4.37
C LEU A 47 3.65 1.12 4.61
N ILE A 48 4.69 1.37 5.42
CA ILE A 48 5.17 2.73 5.68
C ILE A 48 5.63 3.38 4.37
N VAL A 49 6.37 2.64 3.55
CA VAL A 49 6.81 3.15 2.24
C VAL A 49 5.60 3.54 1.38
N LEU A 50 4.59 2.69 1.35
CA LEU A 50 3.38 2.98 0.57
C LEU A 50 2.60 4.16 1.12
N ALA A 51 2.50 4.26 2.45
CA ALA A 51 1.82 5.40 3.07
C ALA A 51 2.50 6.72 2.71
N LYS A 52 3.82 6.73 2.70
CA LYS A 52 4.59 7.91 2.29
C LYS A 52 4.38 8.22 0.81
N LEU A 53 4.42 7.19 -0.04
CA LEU A 53 4.23 7.33 -1.49
C LEU A 53 2.89 7.97 -1.80
N TYR A 54 1.84 7.47 -1.19
CA TYR A 54 0.47 7.95 -1.43
C TYR A 54 0.10 9.16 -0.56
N ASN A 55 0.98 9.53 0.36
CA ASN A 55 0.76 10.62 1.32
C ASN A 55 -0.55 10.47 2.08
N VAL A 56 -0.74 9.29 2.66
CA VAL A 56 -1.92 8.97 3.48
C VAL A 56 -1.44 8.54 4.86
N SER A 57 -2.34 8.61 5.85
CA SER A 57 -2.02 8.15 7.19
C SER A 57 -1.88 6.64 7.24
N MET A 58 -1.14 6.15 8.21
CA MET A 58 -1.04 4.70 8.43
C MET A 58 -2.41 4.11 8.80
N ASP A 59 -3.22 4.87 9.54
CA ASP A 59 -4.56 4.42 9.89
C ASP A 59 -5.40 4.17 8.64
N TYR A 60 -5.30 5.06 7.67
CA TYR A 60 -6.05 4.91 6.43
C TYR A 60 -5.58 3.69 5.63
N ILE A 61 -4.26 3.55 5.46
CA ILE A 61 -3.73 2.47 4.64
C ILE A 61 -3.96 1.11 5.30
N CYS A 62 -4.03 1.06 6.63
CA CYS A 62 -4.32 -0.17 7.37
C CYS A 62 -5.82 -0.45 7.49
N ASP A 63 -6.66 0.38 6.89
CA ASP A 63 -8.11 0.24 6.90
C ASP A 63 -8.73 0.42 8.28
N LEU A 64 -8.11 1.28 9.10
CA LEU A 64 -8.63 1.60 10.43
C LEU A 64 -9.55 2.83 10.41
N THR A 65 -9.55 3.58 9.31
CA THR A 65 -10.38 4.76 9.12
C THR A 65 -10.64 4.96 7.63
N ASP A 66 -11.71 5.65 7.29
CA ASP A 66 -12.00 6.05 5.91
C ASP A 66 -11.48 7.46 5.59
N ILE A 67 -10.87 8.11 6.57
CA ILE A 67 -10.31 9.45 6.38
C ILE A 67 -8.85 9.29 5.97
N LYS A 68 -8.50 9.77 4.76
CA LYS A 68 -7.16 9.61 4.21
C LYS A 68 -6.08 10.20 5.11
N GLY A 69 -6.28 11.43 5.55
CA GLY A 69 -5.26 12.14 6.29
C GLY A 69 -3.99 12.31 5.47
N ARG A 70 -2.92 12.75 6.12
CA ARG A 70 -1.60 12.84 5.53
C ARG A 70 -0.63 12.00 6.33
N PHE A 71 0.42 11.51 5.67
CA PHE A 71 1.47 10.80 6.37
C PHE A 71 2.15 11.79 7.35
N PRO A 72 2.25 11.43 8.65
CA PRO A 72 2.85 12.36 9.63
C PRO A 72 4.34 12.58 9.34
N GLY A 73 4.85 13.73 9.77
CA GLY A 73 6.25 14.06 9.60
C GLY A 73 6.60 14.73 8.28
N LYS A 74 5.62 15.08 7.52
CA LYS A 74 5.79 15.80 6.25
C LYS A 74 5.81 17.31 6.45
#